data_35f468c96f3185d0098476987fce45b3
#
_entry.id   35f468c96f3185d0098476987fce45b3
#
_cell.length_a   1.000
_cell.length_b   1.000
_cell.length_c   1.000
_cell.angle_alpha   90.00
_cell.angle_beta   90.00
_cell.angle_gamma   90.00
#
_symmetry.space_group_name_H-M   'P 1'
#
loop_
_entity.id
_entity.type
_entity.pdbx_description
1 polymer ?
#
loop_
_entity_poly.entity_id
_entity_poly.type
_entity_poly.pdbx_seq_one_letter_code
_entity_poly.pdbx_strand_id
1 'polypeptide(L)'
;MAKSKKIVMTGGGTAGHVTPNIALMPALQEAGYEITYIGSYNGMEKELIEAQKIPYIGISSGKLRRYFDWKNFSDPFKVLKGYGQAISILRKLKPDVVFSKGGFVSVPVVLAAKHCHIPAIIHESDITPGLANKIAIRGAKKVCCNFPETMKYLPAEKAVLTGSPIRRELFHGDAEKSLHYCGFPDHSKPCLLYTSDAA
;
A
#
# COMPACT_ATOMS: atom_id res chain seq x y z
N MET A 1 -24.56 -1.52 -20.76
CA MET A 1 -23.44 -2.14 -20.02
C MET A 1 -23.05 -1.20 -18.90
N ALA A 2 -23.01 -1.67 -17.64
CA ALA A 2 -22.52 -0.85 -16.53
C ALA A 2 -21.07 -0.48 -16.80
N LYS A 3 -20.71 0.80 -16.60
CA LYS A 3 -19.32 1.28 -16.75
C LYS A 3 -18.43 0.52 -15.78
N SER A 4 -17.41 -0.15 -16.29
CA SER A 4 -16.40 -0.82 -15.44
C SER A 4 -15.79 0.20 -14.47
N LYS A 5 -15.74 -0.15 -13.19
CA LYS A 5 -15.11 0.68 -12.15
C LYS A 5 -13.60 0.49 -12.22
N LYS A 6 -12.84 1.57 -12.12
CA LYS A 6 -11.38 1.53 -12.20
C LYS A 6 -10.74 1.97 -10.90
N ILE A 7 -9.79 1.18 -10.41
CA ILE A 7 -8.99 1.53 -9.25
C ILE A 7 -7.51 1.51 -9.58
N VAL A 8 -6.80 2.55 -9.17
CA VAL A 8 -5.34 2.54 -9.16
C VAL A 8 -4.88 2.23 -7.73
N MET A 9 -4.06 1.19 -7.59
CA MET A 9 -3.43 0.85 -6.32
C MET A 9 -1.96 1.26 -6.34
N THR A 10 -1.42 1.64 -5.18
CA THR A 10 -0.01 2.02 -5.04
C THR A 10 0.52 1.67 -3.66
N GLY A 11 1.80 1.46 -3.58
CA GLY A 11 2.54 1.12 -2.39
C GLY A 11 3.84 0.45 -2.77
N GLY A 12 4.86 0.52 -1.94
CA GLY A 12 6.12 -0.12 -2.29
C GLY A 12 7.26 0.22 -1.35
N GLY A 13 8.43 -0.27 -1.72
CA GLY A 13 9.64 -0.15 -0.93
C GLY A 13 9.86 -1.29 0.06
N THR A 14 8.80 -1.91 0.57
CA THR A 14 8.84 -3.11 1.42
C THR A 14 7.66 -4.03 1.13
N ALA A 15 7.77 -5.32 1.41
CA ALA A 15 6.69 -6.29 1.27
C ALA A 15 5.45 -5.91 2.11
N GLY A 16 5.65 -5.29 3.29
CA GLY A 16 4.58 -4.82 4.16
C GLY A 16 3.65 -3.76 3.53
N HIS A 17 4.11 -3.04 2.51
CA HIS A 17 3.28 -2.11 1.75
C HIS A 17 2.64 -2.74 0.50
N VAL A 18 3.08 -3.92 0.09
CA VAL A 18 2.61 -4.60 -1.13
C VAL A 18 1.64 -5.72 -0.81
N THR A 19 1.98 -6.58 0.15
CA THR A 19 1.18 -7.75 0.52
C THR A 19 -0.27 -7.42 0.90
N PRO A 20 -0.56 -6.34 1.68
CA PRO A 20 -1.93 -5.97 1.97
C PRO A 20 -2.70 -5.46 0.73
N ASN A 21 -2.01 -4.85 -0.24
CA ASN A 21 -2.63 -4.51 -1.51
C ASN A 21 -3.05 -5.79 -2.26
N ILE A 22 -2.16 -6.79 -2.31
CA ILE A 22 -2.46 -8.09 -2.93
C ILE A 22 -3.65 -8.76 -2.23
N ALA A 23 -3.73 -8.68 -0.91
CA ALA A 23 -4.85 -9.25 -0.13
C ALA A 23 -6.22 -8.64 -0.49
N LEU A 24 -6.25 -7.38 -0.94
CA LEU A 24 -7.48 -6.69 -1.34
C LEU A 24 -7.89 -6.98 -2.79
N MET A 25 -6.96 -7.38 -3.66
CA MET A 25 -7.21 -7.51 -5.09
C MET A 25 -8.35 -8.48 -5.44
N PRO A 26 -8.44 -9.69 -4.86
CA PRO A 26 -9.54 -10.60 -5.18
C PRO A 26 -10.92 -9.99 -4.88
N ALA A 27 -11.08 -9.39 -3.71
CA ALA A 27 -12.35 -8.77 -3.32
C ALA A 27 -12.71 -7.55 -4.21
N LEU A 28 -11.72 -6.79 -4.65
CA LEU A 28 -11.92 -5.67 -5.59
C LEU A 28 -12.33 -6.17 -6.98
N GLN A 29 -11.73 -7.25 -7.45
CA GLN A 29 -12.08 -7.88 -8.73
C GLN A 29 -13.50 -8.47 -8.68
N GLU A 30 -13.85 -9.16 -7.60
CA GLU A 30 -15.20 -9.67 -7.34
C GLU A 30 -16.24 -8.51 -7.33
N ALA A 31 -15.85 -7.33 -6.81
CA ALA A 31 -16.69 -6.13 -6.83
C ALA A 31 -16.72 -5.40 -8.20
N GLY A 32 -16.08 -5.96 -9.22
CA GLY A 32 -16.09 -5.45 -10.59
C GLY A 32 -15.11 -4.31 -10.86
N TYR A 33 -14.04 -4.19 -10.05
CA TYR A 33 -12.98 -3.19 -10.30
C TYR A 33 -11.92 -3.72 -11.26
N GLU A 34 -11.57 -2.92 -12.26
CA GLU A 34 -10.36 -3.05 -13.03
C GLU A 34 -9.20 -2.43 -12.24
N ILE A 35 -8.20 -3.25 -11.90
CA ILE A 35 -7.08 -2.83 -11.07
C ILE A 35 -5.87 -2.50 -11.95
N THR A 36 -5.24 -1.34 -11.72
CA THR A 36 -3.91 -0.99 -12.23
C THR A 36 -3.02 -0.63 -11.04
N TYR A 37 -1.77 -1.07 -11.05
CA TYR A 37 -0.82 -0.77 -10.00
C TYR A 37 0.21 0.25 -10.46
N ILE A 38 0.46 1.28 -9.64
CA ILE A 38 1.56 2.23 -9.85
C ILE A 38 2.60 2.03 -8.75
N GLY A 39 3.83 1.73 -9.15
CA GLY A 39 4.96 1.53 -8.23
C GLY A 39 6.26 2.12 -8.80
N SER A 40 7.40 1.82 -8.19
CA SER A 40 8.70 2.26 -8.68
C SER A 40 9.18 1.39 -9.85
N TYR A 41 10.09 1.93 -10.68
CA TYR A 41 10.63 1.18 -11.83
C TYR A 41 11.28 -0.15 -11.46
N ASN A 42 12.03 -0.18 -10.36
CA ASN A 42 12.88 -1.29 -9.95
C ASN A 42 12.65 -1.69 -8.48
N GLY A 43 11.43 -1.50 -7.95
CA GLY A 43 11.09 -1.92 -6.61
C GLY A 43 10.65 -3.38 -6.57
N MET A 44 10.78 -4.01 -5.40
CA MET A 44 10.29 -5.38 -5.16
C MET A 44 8.79 -5.54 -5.43
N GLU A 45 8.05 -4.44 -5.33
CA GLU A 45 6.61 -4.42 -5.62
C GLU A 45 6.31 -4.83 -7.06
N LYS A 46 7.22 -4.58 -8.00
CA LYS A 46 7.00 -4.90 -9.41
C LYS A 46 6.80 -6.40 -9.62
N GLU A 47 7.76 -7.20 -9.17
CA GLU A 47 7.71 -8.67 -9.32
C GLU A 47 6.49 -9.26 -8.60
N LEU A 48 6.20 -8.78 -7.38
CA LEU A 48 5.08 -9.25 -6.58
C LEU A 48 3.72 -8.97 -7.24
N ILE A 49 3.57 -7.82 -7.89
CA ILE A 49 2.33 -7.42 -8.54
C ILE A 49 2.18 -8.06 -9.93
N GLU A 50 3.26 -8.13 -10.70
CA GLU A 50 3.25 -8.82 -12.02
C GLU A 50 2.92 -10.31 -11.86
N ALA A 51 3.37 -10.96 -10.76
CA ALA A 51 2.98 -12.33 -10.42
C ALA A 51 1.46 -12.50 -10.19
N GLN A 52 0.75 -11.44 -9.81
CA GLN A 52 -0.72 -11.43 -9.71
C GLN A 52 -1.41 -11.15 -11.05
N LYS A 53 -0.66 -11.01 -12.15
CA LYS A 53 -1.18 -10.66 -13.49
C LYS A 53 -1.93 -9.31 -13.51
N ILE A 54 -1.57 -8.39 -12.62
CA ILE A 54 -2.13 -7.04 -12.56
C ILE A 54 -1.26 -6.10 -13.39
N PRO A 55 -1.86 -5.24 -14.24
CA PRO A 55 -1.12 -4.23 -15.00
C PRO A 55 -0.29 -3.33 -14.06
N TYR A 56 1.01 -3.25 -14.32
CA TYR A 56 1.96 -2.47 -13.54
C TYR A 56 2.54 -1.30 -14.34
N ILE A 57 2.58 -0.12 -13.74
CA ILE A 57 3.18 1.07 -14.35
C ILE A 57 4.22 1.63 -13.39
N GLY A 58 5.48 1.67 -13.84
CA GLY A 58 6.58 2.23 -13.07
C GLY A 58 6.63 3.76 -13.16
N ILE A 59 6.94 4.40 -12.04
CA ILE A 59 7.24 5.84 -11.97
C ILE A 59 8.58 6.09 -11.28
N SER A 60 9.13 7.29 -11.47
CA SER A 60 10.27 7.76 -10.69
C SER A 60 9.87 7.94 -9.22
N SER A 61 10.65 7.40 -8.31
CA SER A 61 10.44 7.56 -6.87
C SER A 61 11.77 7.87 -6.18
N GLY A 62 11.73 8.76 -5.19
CA GLY A 62 12.86 9.02 -4.29
C GLY A 62 12.65 8.28 -2.97
N LYS A 63 13.73 7.88 -2.31
CA LYS A 63 13.68 7.38 -0.93
C LYS A 63 14.12 8.53 -0.03
N LEU A 64 13.18 9.17 0.68
CA LEU A 64 13.55 10.11 1.74
C LEU A 64 14.14 9.33 2.90
N ARG A 65 15.47 9.29 2.99
CA ARG A 65 16.20 8.63 4.06
C ARG A 65 16.23 9.52 5.30
N ARG A 66 16.14 8.92 6.47
CA ARG A 66 16.18 9.65 7.75
C ARG A 66 17.56 10.18 8.13
N TYR A 67 18.62 9.74 7.43
CA TYR A 67 20.02 10.16 7.66
C TYR A 67 20.53 10.99 6.48
N PHE A 68 21.59 11.74 6.74
CA PHE A 68 22.27 12.56 5.74
C PHE A 68 22.91 11.63 4.69
N ASP A 69 22.40 11.68 3.46
CA ASP A 69 22.96 10.97 2.30
C ASP A 69 22.96 11.97 1.13
N TRP A 70 24.03 12.03 0.36
CA TRP A 70 24.12 12.88 -0.85
C TRP A 70 22.97 12.61 -1.84
N LYS A 71 22.42 11.41 -1.83
CA LYS A 71 21.22 11.05 -2.62
C LYS A 71 19.97 11.81 -2.18
N ASN A 72 19.94 12.36 -0.97
CA ASN A 72 18.81 13.20 -0.51
C ASN A 72 18.65 14.47 -1.33
N PHE A 73 19.72 14.96 -2.01
CA PHE A 73 19.64 16.11 -2.92
C PHE A 73 18.98 15.75 -4.25
N SER A 74 19.11 14.54 -4.75
CA SER A 74 18.49 14.08 -6.00
C SER A 74 17.08 13.55 -5.82
N ASP A 75 16.72 13.10 -4.63
CA ASP A 75 15.44 12.44 -4.36
C ASP A 75 14.22 13.38 -4.47
N PRO A 76 14.26 14.66 -4.09
CA PRO A 76 13.16 15.60 -4.35
C PRO A 76 12.85 15.75 -5.85
N PHE A 77 13.88 15.80 -6.71
CA PHE A 77 13.70 15.88 -8.16
C PHE A 77 13.07 14.60 -8.73
N LYS A 78 13.45 13.42 -8.19
CA LYS A 78 12.83 12.15 -8.56
C LYS A 78 11.36 12.10 -8.16
N VAL A 79 11.04 12.60 -6.96
CA VAL A 79 9.64 12.70 -6.49
C VAL A 79 8.84 13.65 -7.38
N LEU A 80 9.39 14.81 -7.74
CA LEU A 80 8.73 15.78 -8.63
C LEU A 80 8.51 15.18 -10.03
N LYS A 81 9.52 14.48 -10.58
CA LYS A 81 9.38 13.74 -11.84
C LYS A 81 8.29 12.67 -11.74
N GLY A 82 8.28 11.88 -10.66
CA GLY A 82 7.24 10.88 -10.40
C GLY A 82 5.85 11.48 -10.27
N TYR A 83 5.74 12.66 -9.68
CA TYR A 83 4.48 13.39 -9.58
C TYR A 83 3.93 13.78 -10.97
N GLY A 84 4.77 14.35 -11.84
CA GLY A 84 4.38 14.66 -13.23
C GLY A 84 3.96 13.41 -14.03
N GLN A 85 4.71 12.28 -13.84
CA GLN A 85 4.37 11.00 -14.46
C GLN A 85 3.04 10.47 -13.94
N ALA A 86 2.81 10.53 -12.63
CA ALA A 86 1.55 10.08 -12.03
C ALA A 86 0.35 10.89 -12.53
N ILE A 87 0.48 12.22 -12.68
CA ILE A 87 -0.57 13.06 -13.29
C ILE A 87 -0.91 12.58 -14.70
N SER A 88 0.11 12.37 -15.54
CA SER A 88 -0.09 11.91 -16.92
C SER A 88 -0.81 10.55 -16.97
N ILE A 89 -0.37 9.60 -16.12
CA ILE A 89 -0.95 8.26 -16.03
C ILE A 89 -2.41 8.35 -15.55
N LEU A 90 -2.68 9.07 -14.47
CA LEU A 90 -4.03 9.17 -13.90
C LEU A 90 -5.01 9.87 -14.86
N ARG A 91 -4.56 10.89 -15.59
CA ARG A 91 -5.37 11.55 -16.63
C ARG A 91 -5.72 10.61 -17.78
N LYS A 92 -4.82 9.69 -18.15
CA LYS A 92 -5.04 8.69 -19.19
C LYS A 92 -5.96 7.56 -18.70
N LEU A 93 -5.72 7.01 -17.52
CA LEU A 93 -6.48 5.89 -16.95
C LEU A 93 -7.88 6.31 -16.49
N LYS A 94 -8.01 7.54 -15.96
CA LYS A 94 -9.24 8.10 -15.37
C LYS A 94 -9.87 7.15 -14.35
N PRO A 95 -9.12 6.73 -13.30
CA PRO A 95 -9.67 5.83 -12.30
C PRO A 95 -10.73 6.53 -11.44
N ASP A 96 -11.67 5.76 -10.92
CA ASP A 96 -12.70 6.26 -10.02
C ASP A 96 -12.15 6.49 -8.61
N VAL A 97 -11.07 5.78 -8.24
CA VAL A 97 -10.42 5.90 -6.93
C VAL A 97 -8.95 5.49 -7.00
N VAL A 98 -8.14 6.10 -6.14
CA VAL A 98 -6.76 5.68 -5.86
C VAL A 98 -6.70 5.11 -4.45
N PHE A 99 -6.08 3.93 -4.28
CA PHE A 99 -5.79 3.33 -2.99
C PHE A 99 -4.29 3.22 -2.75
N SER A 100 -3.84 3.66 -1.59
CA SER A 100 -2.41 3.63 -1.22
C SER A 100 -2.20 2.93 0.11
N LYS A 101 -1.28 1.96 0.13
CA LYS A 101 -0.83 1.30 1.37
C LYS A 101 0.40 1.98 1.99
N GLY A 102 0.90 3.02 1.36
CA GLY A 102 2.07 3.75 1.83
C GLY A 102 3.35 3.43 1.08
N GLY A 103 4.49 3.84 1.68
CA GLY A 103 5.78 3.85 1.01
C GLY A 103 6.01 5.13 0.19
N PHE A 104 7.28 5.46 -0.08
CA PHE A 104 7.62 6.74 -0.72
C PHE A 104 7.11 6.87 -2.15
N VAL A 105 6.96 5.76 -2.88
CA VAL A 105 6.41 5.76 -4.23
C VAL A 105 4.93 6.18 -4.28
N SER A 106 4.20 5.99 -3.19
CA SER A 106 2.78 6.35 -3.13
C SER A 106 2.56 7.86 -2.98
N VAL A 107 3.51 8.59 -2.42
CA VAL A 107 3.38 10.04 -2.17
C VAL A 107 3.08 10.82 -3.47
N PRO A 108 3.89 10.72 -4.54
CA PRO A 108 3.58 11.40 -5.80
C PRO A 108 2.25 10.95 -6.40
N VAL A 109 1.84 9.69 -6.24
CA VAL A 109 0.59 9.17 -6.79
C VAL A 109 -0.63 9.77 -6.07
N VAL A 110 -0.62 9.80 -4.73
CA VAL A 110 -1.72 10.36 -3.93
C VAL A 110 -1.85 11.87 -4.14
N LEU A 111 -0.73 12.59 -4.23
CA LEU A 111 -0.76 14.03 -4.51
C LEU A 111 -1.25 14.32 -5.95
N ALA A 112 -0.86 13.48 -6.92
CA ALA A 112 -1.35 13.57 -8.29
C ALA A 112 -2.85 13.27 -8.38
N ALA A 113 -3.36 12.30 -7.60
CA ALA A 113 -4.78 12.01 -7.52
C ALA A 113 -5.56 13.24 -7.05
N LYS A 114 -5.08 13.91 -5.99
CA LYS A 114 -5.67 15.19 -5.53
C LYS A 114 -5.67 16.24 -6.64
N HIS A 115 -4.56 16.42 -7.36
CA HIS A 115 -4.45 17.36 -8.48
C HIS A 115 -5.45 17.04 -9.59
N CYS A 116 -5.67 15.76 -9.86
CA CYS A 116 -6.61 15.29 -10.88
C CYS A 116 -8.06 15.19 -10.39
N HIS A 117 -8.36 15.63 -9.16
CA HIS A 117 -9.67 15.53 -8.51
C HIS A 117 -10.19 14.08 -8.39
N ILE A 118 -9.28 13.10 -8.33
CA ILE A 118 -9.59 11.70 -8.11
C ILE A 118 -9.53 11.41 -6.60
N PRO A 119 -10.58 10.84 -5.99
CA PRO A 119 -10.57 10.51 -4.58
C PRO A 119 -9.47 9.49 -4.27
N ALA A 120 -8.67 9.78 -3.24
CA ALA A 120 -7.62 8.88 -2.77
C ALA A 120 -7.93 8.40 -1.34
N ILE A 121 -7.78 7.11 -1.12
CA ILE A 121 -7.84 6.46 0.18
C ILE A 121 -6.44 5.98 0.50
N ILE A 122 -5.95 6.29 1.69
CA ILE A 122 -4.66 5.76 2.17
C ILE A 122 -4.87 4.89 3.39
N HIS A 123 -3.96 3.97 3.63
CA HIS A 123 -4.00 3.07 4.76
C HIS A 123 -2.71 3.17 5.58
N GLU A 124 -2.85 3.40 6.89
CA GLU A 124 -1.77 3.42 7.85
C GLU A 124 -1.76 2.14 8.68
N SER A 125 -0.63 1.47 8.73
CA SER A 125 -0.46 0.22 9.49
C SER A 125 0.10 0.42 10.89
N ASP A 126 0.84 1.49 11.09
CA ASP A 126 1.54 1.76 12.33
C ASP A 126 0.66 2.59 13.27
N ILE A 127 0.99 2.55 14.57
CA ILE A 127 0.30 3.38 15.58
C ILE A 127 0.49 4.86 15.28
N THR A 128 1.70 5.24 14.83
CA THR A 128 2.00 6.63 14.44
C THR A 128 2.26 6.72 12.94
N PRO A 129 1.59 7.64 12.23
CA PRO A 129 1.77 7.76 10.79
C PRO A 129 3.22 7.98 10.39
N GLY A 130 3.71 7.15 9.46
CA GLY A 130 5.02 7.30 8.85
C GLY A 130 5.14 8.58 8.01
N LEU A 131 6.37 9.01 7.70
CA LEU A 131 6.62 10.28 6.97
C LEU A 131 5.89 10.32 5.62
N ALA A 132 5.89 9.22 4.88
CA ALA A 132 5.20 9.14 3.59
C ALA A 132 3.68 9.38 3.76
N ASN A 133 3.06 8.74 4.75
CA ASN A 133 1.64 8.92 5.02
C ASN A 133 1.33 10.31 5.59
N LYS A 134 2.19 10.91 6.41
CA LYS A 134 2.02 12.31 6.88
C LYS A 134 1.92 13.28 5.71
N ILE A 135 2.69 13.07 4.65
CA ILE A 135 2.60 13.88 3.43
C ILE A 135 1.35 13.54 2.63
N ALA A 136 1.07 12.23 2.45
CA ALA A 136 -0.04 11.73 1.65
C ALA A 136 -1.43 12.09 2.23
N ILE A 137 -1.58 12.20 3.56
CA ILE A 137 -2.80 12.64 4.26
C ILE A 137 -3.37 13.94 3.68
N ARG A 138 -2.50 14.85 3.25
CA ARG A 138 -2.90 16.14 2.63
C ARG A 138 -3.66 15.94 1.30
N GLY A 139 -3.36 14.85 0.60
CA GLY A 139 -4.00 14.47 -0.67
C GLY A 139 -5.16 13.50 -0.52
N ALA A 140 -5.26 12.81 0.61
CA ALA A 140 -6.24 11.76 0.84
C ALA A 140 -7.62 12.32 1.19
N LYS A 141 -8.68 11.64 0.68
CA LYS A 141 -10.06 11.85 1.08
C LYS A 141 -10.41 11.09 2.36
N LYS A 142 -9.86 9.87 2.51
CA LYS A 142 -10.01 9.03 3.71
C LYS A 142 -8.66 8.39 4.07
N VAL A 143 -8.49 8.13 5.35
CA VAL A 143 -7.31 7.51 5.94
C VAL A 143 -7.77 6.32 6.78
N CYS A 144 -7.60 5.13 6.27
CA CYS A 144 -7.84 3.90 7.00
C CYS A 144 -6.68 3.63 7.97
N CYS A 145 -6.95 3.02 9.11
CA CYS A 145 -5.91 2.64 10.06
C CYS A 145 -6.20 1.30 10.74
N ASN A 146 -5.12 0.67 11.22
CA ASN A 146 -5.19 -0.62 11.92
C ASN A 146 -5.68 -0.49 13.35
N PHE A 147 -5.27 0.56 14.07
CA PHE A 147 -5.41 0.68 15.51
C PHE A 147 -6.26 1.88 15.90
N PRO A 148 -7.11 1.75 16.95
CA PRO A 148 -7.86 2.89 17.48
C PRO A 148 -6.94 4.04 17.92
N GLU A 149 -5.75 3.70 18.45
CA GLU A 149 -4.75 4.66 18.93
C GLU A 149 -4.19 5.53 17.81
N THR A 150 -4.21 5.04 16.56
CA THR A 150 -3.75 5.79 15.38
C THR A 150 -4.69 6.96 15.09
N MET A 151 -5.98 6.83 15.40
CA MET A 151 -6.99 7.84 15.05
C MET A 151 -6.69 9.21 15.67
N LYS A 152 -6.05 9.27 16.85
CA LYS A 152 -5.65 10.55 17.49
C LYS A 152 -4.60 11.35 16.71
N TYR A 153 -3.87 10.69 15.79
CA TYR A 153 -2.86 11.32 14.95
C TYR A 153 -3.39 11.69 13.56
N LEU A 154 -4.64 11.36 13.26
CA LEU A 154 -5.27 11.58 11.97
C LEU A 154 -6.33 12.68 12.06
N PRO A 155 -6.58 13.42 10.96
CA PRO A 155 -7.72 14.32 10.90
C PRO A 155 -9.03 13.55 11.11
N ALA A 156 -9.83 13.93 12.11
CA ALA A 156 -11.01 13.18 12.52
C ALA A 156 -12.01 12.95 11.37
N GLU A 157 -12.18 13.93 10.49
CA GLU A 157 -13.08 13.86 9.34
C GLU A 157 -12.62 12.89 8.24
N LYS A 158 -11.34 12.48 8.28
CA LYS A 158 -10.74 11.54 7.31
C LYS A 158 -10.52 10.16 7.87
N ALA A 159 -10.34 10.03 9.19
CA ALA A 159 -9.97 8.80 9.85
C ALA A 159 -11.08 7.74 9.79
N VAL A 160 -10.69 6.50 9.49
CA VAL A 160 -11.57 5.32 9.48
C VAL A 160 -10.82 4.14 10.07
N LEU A 161 -11.33 3.54 11.13
CA LEU A 161 -10.78 2.32 11.71
C LEU A 161 -11.25 1.12 10.87
N THR A 162 -10.32 0.45 10.20
CA THR A 162 -10.62 -0.69 9.30
C THR A 162 -9.93 -1.99 9.69
N GLY A 163 -8.89 -1.93 10.51
CA GLY A 163 -7.98 -3.04 10.68
C GLY A 163 -7.07 -3.24 9.46
N SER A 164 -6.27 -4.31 9.49
CA SER A 164 -5.30 -4.65 8.43
C SER A 164 -5.92 -5.56 7.38
N PRO A 165 -5.72 -5.31 6.09
CA PRO A 165 -6.06 -6.28 5.05
C PRO A 165 -5.19 -7.53 5.19
N ILE A 166 -5.83 -8.67 5.36
CA ILE A 166 -5.19 -9.98 5.52
C ILE A 166 -5.69 -10.91 4.41
N ARG A 167 -4.80 -11.74 3.90
CA ARG A 167 -5.16 -12.75 2.88
C ARG A 167 -6.14 -13.77 3.46
N ARG A 168 -7.19 -14.11 2.70
CA ARG A 168 -8.26 -15.04 3.16
C ARG A 168 -7.71 -16.41 3.57
N GLU A 169 -6.65 -16.89 2.92
CA GLU A 169 -6.02 -18.18 3.20
C GLU A 169 -5.50 -18.28 4.64
N LEU A 170 -5.12 -17.15 5.24
CA LEU A 170 -4.62 -17.12 6.62
C LEU A 170 -5.71 -17.37 7.68
N PHE A 171 -7.00 -17.31 7.29
CA PHE A 171 -8.11 -17.66 8.18
C PHE A 171 -8.46 -19.13 8.17
N HIS A 172 -7.85 -19.92 7.28
CA HIS A 172 -8.10 -21.36 7.11
C HIS A 172 -6.87 -22.19 7.47
N GLY A 173 -6.16 -21.79 8.53
CA GLY A 173 -5.01 -22.51 9.03
C GLY A 173 -5.42 -23.83 9.70
N ASP A 174 -4.60 -24.88 9.51
CA ASP A 174 -4.72 -26.17 10.17
C ASP A 174 -3.59 -26.29 11.20
N ALA A 175 -3.95 -26.17 12.48
CA ALA A 175 -2.98 -26.17 13.57
C ALA A 175 -2.27 -27.54 13.69
N GLU A 176 -2.98 -28.65 13.56
CA GLU A 176 -2.40 -29.99 13.68
C GLU A 176 -1.42 -30.28 12.56
N LYS A 177 -1.82 -29.97 11.33
CA LYS A 177 -0.95 -30.09 10.16
C LYS A 177 0.29 -29.22 10.27
N SER A 178 0.14 -28.02 10.82
CA SER A 178 1.26 -27.08 11.02
C SER A 178 2.21 -27.59 12.10
N LEU A 179 1.71 -28.12 13.21
CA LEU A 179 2.52 -28.74 14.26
C LEU A 179 3.32 -29.93 13.72
N HIS A 180 2.66 -30.83 12.99
CA HIS A 180 3.32 -31.95 12.34
C HIS A 180 4.42 -31.49 11.36
N TYR A 181 4.13 -30.50 10.52
CA TYR A 181 5.10 -29.93 9.57
C TYR A 181 6.31 -29.31 10.26
N CYS A 182 6.10 -28.63 11.40
CA CYS A 182 7.17 -28.03 12.19
C CYS A 182 7.88 -29.02 13.13
N GLY A 183 7.43 -30.26 13.22
CA GLY A 183 7.99 -31.28 14.11
C GLY A 183 7.71 -31.03 15.58
N PHE A 184 6.63 -30.29 15.93
CA PHE A 184 6.21 -30.11 17.32
C PHE A 184 5.35 -31.29 17.78
N PRO A 185 5.65 -31.88 18.96
CA PRO A 185 4.99 -33.12 19.39
C PRO A 185 3.56 -32.91 19.90
N ASP A 186 3.21 -31.73 20.39
CA ASP A 186 1.88 -31.46 20.97
C ASP A 186 1.61 -29.92 21.07
N HIS A 187 0.39 -29.61 21.54
CA HIS A 187 -0.05 -28.22 21.81
C HIS A 187 0.38 -27.66 23.19
N SER A 188 1.21 -28.41 23.95
CA SER A 188 1.50 -28.08 25.35
C SER A 188 2.33 -26.83 25.56
N LYS A 189 3.00 -26.33 24.52
CA LYS A 189 3.81 -25.11 24.60
C LYS A 189 3.45 -24.17 23.46
N PRO A 190 2.89 -22.97 23.75
CA PRO A 190 2.70 -21.96 22.73
C PRO A 190 4.05 -21.56 22.14
N CYS A 191 4.21 -21.70 20.83
CA CYS A 191 5.35 -21.17 20.11
C CYS A 191 5.01 -19.77 19.59
N LEU A 192 5.69 -18.76 20.10
CA LEU A 192 5.64 -17.41 19.54
C LEU A 192 6.78 -17.27 18.53
N LEU A 193 6.47 -17.29 17.24
CA LEU A 193 7.43 -16.99 16.21
C LEU A 193 7.57 -15.46 16.10
N TYR A 194 8.67 -14.92 16.58
CA TYR A 194 9.07 -13.55 16.30
C TYR A 194 9.81 -13.51 14.97
N THR A 195 9.17 -13.01 13.93
CA THR A 195 9.85 -12.60 12.71
C THR A 195 9.99 -11.08 12.76
N SER A 196 11.13 -10.57 13.16
CA SER A 196 11.42 -9.16 13.09
C SER A 196 12.13 -8.85 11.78
N ASP A 197 11.39 -8.74 10.71
CA ASP A 197 11.85 -8.07 9.48
C ASP A 197 11.20 -6.70 9.34
N ALA A 198 11.08 -6.01 10.45
CA ALA A 198 10.86 -4.58 10.46
C ALA A 198 12.20 -3.89 10.25
N ALA A 199 12.74 -3.93 9.04
CA ALA A 199 13.83 -3.07 8.62
C ALA A 199 13.24 -1.84 7.91
#